data_aaafe23f01d5e1cd5eeb527d5f7e6f05
#
_entry.id   aaafe23f01d5e1cd5eeb527d5f7e6f05
#
_cell.length_a   1.000
_cell.length_b   1.000
_cell.length_c   1.000
_cell.angle_alpha   90.00
_cell.angle_beta   90.00
_cell.angle_gamma   90.00
#
_symmetry.space_group_name_H-M   'P 1'
#
loop_
_entity.id
_entity.type
_entity.pdbx_description
1 polymer ?
#
loop_
_entity_poly.entity_id
_entity_poly.type
_entity_poly.pdbx_seq_one_letter_code
_entity_poly.pdbx_strand_id
1 'polypeptide(L)'
;MSESSRGSVRVEQGPKRVRAYLNGELVADTRTPFLVWERPYYPTYYLPVSDVRATLIPAGDTEHSPSRGEGEVLHVKVATATAERAALRYPDSPLEQLRGLVRLDWNAMSEWFEEDEPVYTHPRDPHKRVDILASSRHVRVEIDGVTVAESRQPRILFETGLPPRHYLPLTDVRMDLLRPSDTTSHCPYKGTAVYWGVDTGDGEHPDIVWIYRTPLPESQKIAGLACFYDEKVDVYLDGERQAQPKTQFS
;
A
#
# COMPACT_ATOMS: atom_id res chain seq x y z
N MET A 1 22.91 27.95 -9.66
CA MET A 1 23.28 26.87 -8.72
C MET A 1 21.98 26.46 -8.02
N SER A 2 21.32 25.40 -8.53
CA SER A 2 20.04 24.92 -8.01
C SER A 2 20.33 24.08 -6.76
N GLU A 3 19.87 24.52 -5.62
CA GLU A 3 19.73 23.64 -4.45
C GLU A 3 18.79 22.52 -4.82
N SER A 4 19.36 21.32 -4.94
CA SER A 4 18.58 20.09 -5.08
C SER A 4 17.67 20.02 -3.85
N SER A 5 16.35 20.00 -4.06
CA SER A 5 15.36 19.78 -3.03
C SER A 5 15.62 18.41 -2.37
N ARG A 6 16.42 18.38 -1.31
CA ARG A 6 16.48 17.27 -0.37
C ARG A 6 15.07 17.17 0.21
N GLY A 7 14.30 16.17 -0.21
CA GLY A 7 12.98 15.95 0.31
C GLY A 7 13.05 15.92 1.84
N SER A 8 12.38 16.87 2.50
CA SER A 8 12.33 16.89 3.96
C SER A 8 11.59 15.64 4.42
N VAL A 9 12.28 14.79 5.18
CA VAL A 9 11.66 13.63 5.81
C VAL A 9 10.66 14.15 6.85
N ARG A 10 9.39 13.81 6.66
CA ARG A 10 8.33 14.15 7.61
C ARG A 10 8.31 13.10 8.71
N VAL A 11 8.19 13.53 9.95
CA VAL A 11 8.12 12.68 11.13
C VAL A 11 6.95 13.14 11.99
N GLU A 12 6.03 12.24 12.30
CA GLU A 12 4.84 12.52 13.12
C GLU A 12 4.62 11.41 14.13
N GLN A 13 4.28 11.76 15.37
CA GLN A 13 3.84 10.77 16.33
C GLN A 13 2.43 10.30 16.00
N GLY A 14 2.24 8.98 15.89
CA GLY A 14 0.94 8.35 15.69
C GLY A 14 0.19 8.12 17.00
N PRO A 15 -1.16 8.17 16.99
CA PRO A 15 -1.97 7.97 18.19
C PRO A 15 -2.30 6.49 18.48
N LYS A 16 -2.06 5.58 17.52
CA LYS A 16 -2.47 4.17 17.61
C LYS A 16 -1.43 3.35 18.35
N ARG A 17 -1.89 2.33 19.09
CA ARG A 17 -1.01 1.27 19.57
C ARG A 17 -0.53 0.43 18.38
N VAL A 18 0.76 0.17 18.31
CA VAL A 18 1.38 -0.68 17.27
C VAL A 18 2.12 -1.82 17.92
N ARG A 19 1.88 -3.03 17.41
CA ARG A 19 2.58 -4.25 17.83
C ARG A 19 3.18 -4.95 16.63
N ALA A 20 4.37 -5.51 16.82
CA ALA A 20 5.06 -6.35 15.84
C ALA A 20 5.43 -7.68 16.47
N TYR A 21 5.31 -8.76 15.71
CA TYR A 21 5.64 -10.11 16.14
C TYR A 21 6.63 -10.78 15.19
N LEU A 22 7.44 -11.66 15.72
CA LEU A 22 8.32 -12.55 14.98
C LEU A 22 8.10 -13.98 15.48
N ASN A 23 7.69 -14.87 14.58
CA ASN A 23 7.39 -16.28 14.90
C ASN A 23 6.44 -16.44 16.10
N GLY A 24 5.40 -15.58 16.17
CA GLY A 24 4.41 -15.56 17.24
C GLY A 24 4.86 -14.92 18.56
N GLU A 25 6.11 -14.45 18.66
CA GLU A 25 6.64 -13.77 19.83
C GLU A 25 6.62 -12.24 19.64
N LEU A 26 6.27 -11.53 20.72
CA LEU A 26 6.17 -10.06 20.72
C LEU A 26 7.55 -9.43 20.57
N VAL A 27 7.75 -8.69 19.47
CA VAL A 27 8.97 -7.91 19.21
C VAL A 27 8.88 -6.51 19.77
N ALA A 28 7.73 -5.85 19.57
CA ALA A 28 7.50 -4.50 20.05
C ALA A 28 6.03 -4.26 20.37
N ASP A 29 5.76 -3.41 21.37
CA ASP A 29 4.42 -2.97 21.77
C ASP A 29 4.52 -1.51 22.23
N THR A 30 4.06 -0.60 21.39
CA THR A 30 4.14 0.84 21.66
C THR A 30 2.79 1.53 21.50
N ARG A 31 2.55 2.55 22.33
CA ARG A 31 1.41 3.48 22.21
C ARG A 31 1.84 4.84 21.66
N THR A 32 3.11 4.97 21.33
CA THR A 32 3.70 6.21 20.81
C THR A 32 4.55 5.93 19.57
N PRO A 33 4.00 5.22 18.56
CA PRO A 33 4.73 5.00 17.32
C PRO A 33 4.95 6.32 16.60
N PHE A 34 6.01 6.38 15.79
CA PHE A 34 6.23 7.48 14.87
C PHE A 34 5.99 7.02 13.44
N LEU A 35 5.32 7.86 12.66
CA LEU A 35 5.15 7.73 11.23
C LEU A 35 6.24 8.56 10.55
N VAL A 36 7.06 7.91 9.74
CA VAL A 36 8.17 8.55 9.03
C VAL A 36 8.01 8.35 7.54
N TRP A 37 7.83 9.45 6.79
CA TRP A 37 7.73 9.40 5.32
C TRP A 37 9.12 9.42 4.71
N GLU A 38 9.74 8.23 4.64
CA GLU A 38 11.01 8.00 3.95
C GLU A 38 10.83 8.05 2.42
N ARG A 39 9.64 7.74 1.98
CA ARG A 39 9.18 7.75 0.59
C ARG A 39 7.89 8.56 0.48
N PRO A 40 7.57 9.14 -0.69
CA PRO A 40 6.40 10.02 -0.82
C PRO A 40 5.05 9.30 -0.75
N TYR A 41 5.01 7.96 -0.80
CA TYR A 41 3.77 7.21 -1.02
C TYR A 41 3.08 6.78 0.28
N TYR A 42 3.84 6.40 1.32
CA TYR A 42 3.33 5.94 2.60
C TYR A 42 4.39 6.06 3.70
N PRO A 43 3.98 6.17 4.97
CA PRO A 43 4.90 6.21 6.09
C PRO A 43 5.43 4.82 6.44
N THR A 44 6.53 4.81 7.18
CA THR A 44 7.10 3.64 7.85
C THR A 44 6.98 3.83 9.36
N TYR A 45 6.73 2.78 10.13
CA TYR A 45 6.77 2.87 11.58
C TYR A 45 8.21 2.93 12.09
N TYR A 46 8.45 3.93 12.93
CA TYR A 46 9.58 3.99 13.84
C TYR A 46 9.06 3.90 15.27
N LEU A 47 9.62 3.01 16.05
CA LEU A 47 9.15 2.68 17.39
C LEU A 47 10.19 3.10 18.42
N PRO A 48 9.80 3.60 19.60
CA PRO A 48 10.75 3.84 20.69
C PRO A 48 11.53 2.56 21.02
N VAL A 49 12.84 2.66 21.10
CA VAL A 49 13.70 1.50 21.45
C VAL A 49 13.31 0.93 22.81
N SER A 50 12.83 1.78 23.74
CA SER A 50 12.33 1.36 25.05
C SER A 50 11.12 0.41 25.00
N ASP A 51 10.36 0.44 23.90
CA ASP A 51 9.14 -0.35 23.73
C ASP A 51 9.38 -1.64 22.93
N VAL A 52 10.64 -1.87 22.50
CA VAL A 52 11.08 -3.12 21.90
C VAL A 52 11.34 -4.16 22.99
N ARG A 53 10.76 -5.33 22.84
CA ARG A 53 10.86 -6.47 23.77
C ARG A 53 11.89 -7.50 23.29
N ALA A 54 12.15 -7.53 21.99
CA ALA A 54 13.19 -8.37 21.40
C ALA A 54 14.59 -7.84 21.71
N THR A 55 15.59 -8.71 21.60
CA THR A 55 16.99 -8.28 21.67
C THR A 55 17.43 -7.75 20.32
N LEU A 56 17.91 -6.51 20.29
CA LEU A 56 18.52 -5.88 19.13
C LEU A 56 20.03 -6.12 19.18
N ILE A 57 20.57 -6.81 18.16
CA ILE A 57 21.99 -7.20 18.09
C ILE A 57 22.63 -6.46 16.91
N PRO A 58 23.72 -5.69 17.09
CA PRO A 58 24.43 -5.05 16.00
C PRO A 58 24.85 -6.07 14.92
N ALA A 59 24.55 -5.77 13.65
CA ALA A 59 24.97 -6.60 12.52
C ALA A 59 26.43 -6.34 12.10
N GLY A 60 27.01 -5.25 12.59
CA GLY A 60 28.39 -4.88 12.30
C GLY A 60 28.54 -3.98 11.07
N ASP A 61 27.45 -3.60 10.42
CA ASP A 61 27.42 -2.71 9.26
C ASP A 61 26.46 -1.53 9.45
N THR A 62 26.60 -0.54 8.59
CA THR A 62 25.80 0.69 8.58
C THR A 62 25.09 0.88 7.25
N GLU A 63 24.03 1.68 7.25
CA GLU A 63 23.28 2.10 6.06
C GLU A 63 23.21 3.63 6.05
N HIS A 64 23.79 4.24 5.02
CA HIS A 64 23.77 5.70 4.87
C HIS A 64 22.47 6.21 4.27
N SER A 65 21.88 7.21 4.91
CA SER A 65 20.74 7.97 4.36
C SER A 65 21.11 9.44 4.24
N PRO A 66 20.97 10.07 3.05
CA PRO A 66 21.29 11.50 2.87
C PRO A 66 20.50 12.45 3.78
N SER A 67 19.33 12.04 4.24
CA SER A 67 18.45 12.85 5.09
C SER A 67 18.50 12.47 6.58
N ARG A 68 18.84 11.22 6.90
CA ARG A 68 18.79 10.68 8.28
C ARG A 68 20.18 10.43 8.88
N GLY A 69 21.23 10.42 8.07
CA GLY A 69 22.60 10.17 8.48
C GLY A 69 22.99 8.69 8.42
N GLU A 70 23.95 8.29 9.26
CA GLU A 70 24.40 6.90 9.38
C GLU A 70 23.44 6.09 10.25
N GLY A 71 22.91 5.01 9.65
CA GLY A 71 22.02 4.06 10.31
C GLY A 71 22.76 2.82 10.74
N GLU A 72 22.56 2.39 11.97
CA GLU A 72 23.06 1.14 12.52
C GLU A 72 22.11 0.01 12.18
N VAL A 73 22.60 -0.99 11.46
CA VAL A 73 21.82 -2.18 11.09
C VAL A 73 21.86 -3.20 12.22
N LEU A 74 20.68 -3.77 12.55
CA LEU A 74 20.52 -4.66 13.70
C LEU A 74 19.77 -5.94 13.28
N HIS A 75 20.14 -7.06 13.90
CA HIS A 75 19.32 -8.25 13.93
C HIS A 75 18.27 -8.11 15.03
N VAL A 76 17.11 -8.74 14.82
CA VAL A 76 16.02 -8.81 15.81
C VAL A 76 15.92 -10.24 16.30
N LYS A 77 16.18 -10.47 17.59
CA LYS A 77 16.17 -11.80 18.20
C LYS A 77 15.08 -11.92 19.25
N VAL A 78 14.24 -12.94 19.09
CA VAL A 78 13.31 -13.46 20.11
C VAL A 78 13.78 -14.83 20.58
N ALA A 79 13.08 -15.46 21.51
CA ALA A 79 13.52 -16.74 22.07
C ALA A 79 13.63 -17.85 21.00
N THR A 80 12.67 -17.90 20.06
CA THR A 80 12.54 -18.97 19.07
C THR A 80 13.08 -18.62 17.68
N ALA A 81 13.39 -17.34 17.40
CA ALA A 81 13.79 -16.89 16.06
C ALA A 81 14.75 -15.70 16.09
N THR A 82 15.53 -15.57 15.03
CA THR A 82 16.33 -14.38 14.74
C THR A 82 16.05 -13.92 13.32
N ALA A 83 15.58 -12.68 13.16
CA ALA A 83 15.49 -12.04 11.86
C ALA A 83 16.75 -11.21 11.62
N GLU A 84 17.53 -11.64 10.62
CA GLU A 84 18.79 -10.98 10.31
C GLU A 84 18.56 -9.64 9.61
N ARG A 85 19.34 -8.59 10.01
CA ARG A 85 19.28 -7.24 9.42
C ARG A 85 17.87 -6.64 9.40
N ALA A 86 17.04 -6.99 10.37
CA ALA A 86 15.62 -6.71 10.40
C ALA A 86 15.27 -5.42 11.16
N ALA A 87 16.26 -4.67 11.61
CA ALA A 87 16.03 -3.37 12.23
C ALA A 87 17.11 -2.36 11.83
N LEU A 88 16.74 -1.07 11.88
CA LEU A 88 17.61 0.05 11.56
C LEU A 88 17.32 1.20 12.53
N ARG A 89 18.36 1.77 13.13
CA ARG A 89 18.25 2.96 13.96
C ARG A 89 19.28 4.01 13.56
N TYR A 90 18.98 5.27 13.86
CA TYR A 90 19.83 6.42 13.54
C TYR A 90 20.16 7.17 14.84
N PRO A 91 21.14 6.69 15.67
CA PRO A 91 21.41 7.25 17.00
C PRO A 91 21.89 8.70 16.92
N ASP A 92 22.65 9.04 15.87
CA ASP A 92 23.24 10.36 15.64
C ASP A 92 22.57 11.09 14.46
N SER A 93 21.28 10.81 14.21
CA SER A 93 20.54 11.47 13.13
C SER A 93 20.57 12.99 13.24
N PRO A 94 20.73 13.71 12.10
CA PRO A 94 20.48 15.15 12.06
C PRO A 94 19.02 15.51 12.39
N LEU A 95 18.10 14.54 12.22
CA LEU A 95 16.70 14.66 12.65
C LEU A 95 16.58 14.15 14.10
N GLU A 96 16.56 15.07 15.07
CA GLU A 96 16.54 14.72 16.50
C GLU A 96 15.38 13.78 16.87
N GLN A 97 14.22 13.90 16.19
CA GLN A 97 13.05 13.07 16.43
C GLN A 97 13.30 11.58 16.17
N LEU A 98 14.31 11.21 15.37
CA LEU A 98 14.65 9.82 15.07
C LEU A 98 15.61 9.20 16.09
N ARG A 99 16.29 10.02 16.90
CA ARG A 99 17.20 9.53 17.93
C ARG A 99 16.40 8.79 19.01
N GLY A 100 16.79 7.58 19.33
CA GLY A 100 16.06 6.72 20.28
C GLY A 100 14.88 5.94 19.67
N LEU A 101 14.67 6.05 18.35
CA LEU A 101 13.72 5.25 17.61
C LEU A 101 14.42 4.15 16.81
N VAL A 102 13.69 3.09 16.52
CA VAL A 102 14.12 1.99 15.65
C VAL A 102 13.03 1.70 14.63
N ARG A 103 13.42 1.49 13.37
CA ARG A 103 12.59 0.93 12.31
C ARG A 103 12.78 -0.58 12.30
N LEU A 104 11.70 -1.33 12.37
CA LEU A 104 11.70 -2.76 12.08
C LEU A 104 11.39 -2.96 10.59
N ASP A 105 12.06 -3.91 9.94
CA ASP A 105 11.72 -4.28 8.57
C ASP A 105 10.32 -4.92 8.56
N TRP A 106 9.44 -4.36 7.74
CA TRP A 106 8.06 -4.79 7.65
C TRP A 106 7.92 -6.27 7.30
N ASN A 107 8.69 -6.71 6.29
CA ASN A 107 8.62 -8.06 5.75
C ASN A 107 9.37 -9.09 6.59
N ALA A 108 10.27 -8.65 7.48
CA ALA A 108 10.99 -9.55 8.39
C ALA A 108 10.15 -9.92 9.62
N MET A 109 9.11 -9.17 9.92
CA MET A 109 8.17 -9.49 10.99
C MET A 109 7.08 -10.43 10.46
N SER A 110 6.62 -11.36 11.31
CA SER A 110 5.55 -12.28 10.92
C SER A 110 4.16 -11.65 10.94
N GLU A 111 3.95 -10.66 11.83
CA GLU A 111 2.65 -10.02 12.00
C GLU A 111 2.81 -8.59 12.51
N TRP A 112 1.89 -7.73 12.07
CA TRP A 112 1.73 -6.36 12.54
C TRP A 112 0.28 -6.09 12.94
N PHE A 113 0.10 -5.31 14.00
CA PHE A 113 -1.22 -4.88 14.47
C PHE A 113 -1.25 -3.37 14.70
N GLU A 114 -2.34 -2.72 14.29
CA GLU A 114 -2.79 -1.42 14.77
C GLU A 114 -3.97 -1.64 15.72
N GLU A 115 -3.85 -1.25 16.99
CA GLU A 115 -4.72 -1.70 18.08
C GLU A 115 -4.82 -3.24 18.08
N ASP A 116 -6.00 -3.82 17.92
CA ASP A 116 -6.22 -5.27 17.87
C ASP A 116 -6.52 -5.78 16.45
N GLU A 117 -6.30 -4.96 15.43
CA GLU A 117 -6.53 -5.33 14.04
C GLU A 117 -5.21 -5.60 13.29
N PRO A 118 -5.13 -6.70 12.52
CA PRO A 118 -3.94 -7.02 11.75
C PRO A 118 -3.76 -6.04 10.57
N VAL A 119 -2.51 -5.72 10.27
CA VAL A 119 -2.11 -4.89 9.13
C VAL A 119 -1.19 -5.70 8.22
N TYR A 120 -1.55 -5.81 6.93
CA TYR A 120 -0.91 -6.75 6.00
C TYR A 120 0.12 -6.12 5.06
N THR A 121 0.16 -4.79 4.92
CA THR A 121 1.04 -4.14 3.94
C THR A 121 1.99 -3.14 4.56
N HIS A 122 1.50 -1.97 4.87
CA HIS A 122 2.26 -0.85 5.43
C HIS A 122 1.33 0.00 6.31
N PRO A 123 1.87 0.88 7.15
CA PRO A 123 1.06 1.80 7.95
C PRO A 123 0.08 2.59 7.10
N ARG A 124 -1.14 2.79 7.60
CA ARG A 124 -2.08 3.73 6.98
C ARG A 124 -1.56 5.15 7.15
N ASP A 125 -1.49 5.89 6.06
CA ASP A 125 -1.18 7.31 6.10
C ASP A 125 -2.42 8.09 6.58
N PRO A 126 -2.37 8.80 7.72
CA PRO A 126 -3.50 9.55 8.25
C PRO A 126 -3.92 10.72 7.35
N HIS A 127 -3.07 11.11 6.38
CA HIS A 127 -3.33 12.18 5.42
C HIS A 127 -3.86 11.67 4.07
N LYS A 128 -4.02 10.35 3.92
CA LYS A 128 -4.67 9.75 2.75
C LYS A 128 -6.17 9.67 2.95
N ARG A 129 -6.91 10.21 1.99
CA ARG A 129 -8.36 10.14 1.94
C ARG A 129 -8.80 9.28 0.77
N VAL A 130 -9.80 8.45 0.99
CA VAL A 130 -10.47 7.64 -0.02
C VAL A 130 -11.95 8.04 -0.03
N ASP A 131 -12.42 8.63 -1.13
CA ASP A 131 -13.82 8.92 -1.36
C ASP A 131 -14.38 7.98 -2.44
N ILE A 132 -15.51 7.34 -2.18
CA ILE A 132 -16.17 6.47 -3.15
C ILE A 132 -17.57 7.00 -3.40
N LEU A 133 -17.80 7.48 -4.61
CA LEU A 133 -19.03 8.15 -5.00
C LEU A 133 -19.79 7.36 -6.07
N ALA A 134 -21.12 7.28 -5.92
CA ALA A 134 -21.98 6.84 -7.00
C ALA A 134 -21.94 7.87 -8.13
N SER A 135 -21.93 7.39 -9.37
CA SER A 135 -21.92 8.26 -10.54
C SER A 135 -22.90 7.75 -11.59
N SER A 136 -23.44 8.66 -12.38
CA SER A 136 -24.22 8.36 -13.59
C SER A 136 -23.43 8.59 -14.88
N ARG A 137 -22.14 8.83 -14.78
CA ARG A 137 -21.27 9.02 -15.94
C ARG A 137 -21.19 7.71 -16.72
N HIS A 138 -21.11 7.84 -18.04
CA HIS A 138 -20.95 6.69 -18.93
C HIS A 138 -19.47 6.30 -18.97
N VAL A 139 -19.15 5.11 -18.48
CA VAL A 139 -17.81 4.54 -18.51
C VAL A 139 -17.82 3.35 -19.47
N ARG A 140 -16.90 3.34 -20.43
CA ARG A 140 -16.64 2.22 -21.32
C ARG A 140 -15.17 1.90 -21.30
N VAL A 141 -14.84 0.62 -21.22
CA VAL A 141 -13.48 0.08 -21.20
C VAL A 141 -13.27 -0.79 -22.41
N GLU A 142 -12.20 -0.56 -23.15
CA GLU A 142 -11.80 -1.34 -24.32
C GLU A 142 -10.39 -1.90 -24.15
N ILE A 143 -10.19 -3.10 -24.68
CA ILE A 143 -8.90 -3.78 -24.81
C ILE A 143 -8.82 -4.29 -26.24
N ASP A 144 -7.78 -3.93 -26.98
CA ASP A 144 -7.57 -4.28 -28.39
C ASP A 144 -8.78 -3.93 -29.28
N GLY A 145 -9.48 -2.84 -28.98
CA GLY A 145 -10.67 -2.40 -29.70
C GLY A 145 -11.94 -3.17 -29.34
N VAL A 146 -11.87 -4.14 -28.42
CA VAL A 146 -13.03 -4.88 -27.91
C VAL A 146 -13.56 -4.21 -26.66
N THR A 147 -14.86 -3.85 -26.63
CA THR A 147 -15.50 -3.36 -25.42
C THR A 147 -15.65 -4.51 -24.41
N VAL A 148 -14.94 -4.40 -23.28
CA VAL A 148 -14.91 -5.41 -22.21
C VAL A 148 -15.80 -5.05 -21.02
N ALA A 149 -16.15 -3.77 -20.89
CA ALA A 149 -17.12 -3.30 -19.89
C ALA A 149 -17.75 -1.98 -20.34
N GLU A 150 -19.04 -1.79 -20.02
CA GLU A 150 -19.76 -0.55 -20.32
C GLU A 150 -20.87 -0.32 -19.28
N SER A 151 -20.79 0.80 -18.54
CA SER A 151 -21.71 1.07 -17.42
C SER A 151 -22.12 2.53 -17.34
N ARG A 152 -23.35 2.77 -16.83
CA ARG A 152 -23.86 4.08 -16.41
C ARG A 152 -24.12 4.16 -14.89
N GLN A 153 -23.58 3.19 -14.17
CA GLN A 153 -23.72 3.09 -12.71
C GLN A 153 -22.38 2.82 -12.00
N PRO A 154 -21.26 3.47 -12.44
CA PRO A 154 -19.98 3.25 -11.80
C PRO A 154 -19.99 3.75 -10.37
N ARG A 155 -19.07 3.20 -9.56
CA ARG A 155 -18.55 3.86 -8.37
C ARG A 155 -17.19 4.43 -8.73
N ILE A 156 -17.02 5.73 -8.58
CA ILE A 156 -15.72 6.37 -8.83
C ILE A 156 -15.02 6.54 -7.48
N LEU A 157 -13.83 5.98 -7.38
CA LEU A 157 -12.97 6.08 -6.22
C LEU A 157 -11.92 7.17 -6.46
N PHE A 158 -11.84 8.13 -5.55
CA PHE A 158 -10.86 9.19 -5.49
C PHE A 158 -9.95 8.93 -4.30
N GLU A 159 -8.67 8.71 -4.54
CA GLU A 159 -7.65 8.49 -3.51
C GLU A 159 -6.59 9.58 -3.60
N THR A 160 -6.22 10.16 -2.47
CA THR A 160 -5.21 11.23 -2.41
C THR A 160 -3.92 10.79 -3.10
N GLY A 161 -3.50 11.54 -4.14
CA GLY A 161 -2.25 11.31 -4.88
C GLY A 161 -2.30 10.20 -5.93
N LEU A 162 -3.48 9.64 -6.21
CA LEU A 162 -3.70 8.66 -7.28
C LEU A 162 -4.78 9.13 -8.26
N PRO A 163 -4.76 8.66 -9.52
CA PRO A 163 -5.84 8.94 -10.46
C PRO A 163 -7.15 8.29 -9.99
N PRO A 164 -8.30 8.85 -10.39
CA PRO A 164 -9.59 8.23 -10.14
C PRO A 164 -9.65 6.80 -10.68
N ARG A 165 -10.38 5.91 -9.99
CA ARG A 165 -10.61 4.54 -10.43
C ARG A 165 -12.10 4.27 -10.61
N HIS A 166 -12.44 3.60 -11.70
CA HIS A 166 -13.81 3.33 -12.10
C HIS A 166 -14.17 1.89 -11.75
N TYR A 167 -15.02 1.72 -10.74
CA TYR A 167 -15.53 0.41 -10.30
C TYR A 167 -16.90 0.17 -10.92
N LEU A 168 -17.05 -0.90 -11.67
CA LEU A 168 -18.22 -1.22 -12.49
C LEU A 168 -18.95 -2.44 -11.93
N PRO A 169 -20.30 -2.47 -11.97
CA PRO A 169 -21.07 -3.67 -11.66
C PRO A 169 -20.64 -4.82 -12.56
N LEU A 170 -20.57 -6.05 -12.03
CA LEU A 170 -20.21 -7.23 -12.82
C LEU A 170 -21.22 -7.54 -13.93
N THR A 171 -22.47 -7.10 -13.77
CA THR A 171 -23.50 -7.18 -14.82
C THR A 171 -23.19 -6.36 -16.06
N ASP A 172 -22.32 -5.36 -15.92
CA ASP A 172 -21.92 -4.44 -16.97
C ASP A 172 -20.53 -4.79 -17.55
N VAL A 173 -20.00 -5.97 -17.15
CA VAL A 173 -18.70 -6.50 -17.59
C VAL A 173 -18.91 -7.76 -18.44
N ARG A 174 -18.15 -7.90 -19.51
CA ARG A 174 -18.12 -9.09 -20.35
C ARG A 174 -17.42 -10.24 -19.60
N MET A 175 -18.18 -10.88 -18.70
CA MET A 175 -17.68 -11.97 -17.84
C MET A 175 -17.20 -13.19 -18.66
N ASP A 176 -17.70 -13.37 -19.88
CA ASP A 176 -17.29 -14.40 -20.82
C ASP A 176 -15.83 -14.24 -21.29
N LEU A 177 -15.30 -13.02 -21.26
CA LEU A 177 -13.91 -12.71 -21.61
C LEU A 177 -12.96 -12.80 -20.41
N LEU A 178 -13.46 -12.89 -19.19
CA LEU A 178 -12.64 -12.92 -17.98
C LEU A 178 -12.05 -14.32 -17.74
N ARG A 179 -10.77 -14.35 -17.32
CA ARG A 179 -10.05 -15.56 -16.93
C ARG A 179 -9.57 -15.39 -15.49
N PRO A 180 -9.92 -16.33 -14.59
CA PRO A 180 -9.46 -16.28 -13.19
C PRO A 180 -7.94 -16.26 -13.10
N SER A 181 -7.42 -15.51 -12.12
CA SER A 181 -6.01 -15.48 -11.76
C SER A 181 -5.81 -15.85 -10.29
N ASP A 182 -4.67 -16.46 -9.97
CA ASP A 182 -4.26 -16.75 -8.59
C ASP A 182 -3.61 -15.53 -7.91
N THR A 183 -3.44 -14.42 -8.63
CA THR A 183 -2.86 -13.19 -8.12
C THR A 183 -3.77 -12.55 -7.08
N THR A 184 -3.17 -12.12 -5.99
CA THR A 184 -3.81 -11.31 -4.95
C THR A 184 -2.92 -10.13 -4.58
N SER A 185 -3.53 -9.03 -4.14
CA SER A 185 -2.79 -7.91 -3.55
C SER A 185 -3.51 -7.35 -2.34
N HIS A 186 -2.77 -6.63 -1.50
CA HIS A 186 -3.31 -6.03 -0.29
C HIS A 186 -3.16 -4.51 -0.34
N CYS A 187 -4.22 -3.82 0.05
CA CYS A 187 -4.22 -2.37 0.22
C CYS A 187 -4.67 -2.05 1.65
N PRO A 188 -3.95 -1.17 2.39
CA PRO A 188 -4.31 -0.87 3.77
C PRO A 188 -5.64 -0.11 3.90
N TYR A 189 -6.15 0.48 2.81
CA TYR A 189 -7.41 1.23 2.78
C TYR A 189 -8.58 0.44 2.20
N LYS A 190 -8.30 -0.56 1.32
CA LYS A 190 -9.34 -1.28 0.57
C LYS A 190 -9.46 -2.75 0.96
N GLY A 191 -8.40 -3.35 1.51
CA GLY A 191 -8.34 -4.76 1.86
C GLY A 191 -7.65 -5.61 0.79
N THR A 192 -8.10 -6.85 0.60
CA THR A 192 -7.51 -7.81 -0.35
C THR A 192 -8.26 -7.80 -1.67
N ALA A 193 -7.53 -7.56 -2.75
CA ALA A 193 -8.01 -7.68 -4.12
C ALA A 193 -7.68 -9.06 -4.68
N VAL A 194 -8.57 -9.59 -5.51
CA VAL A 194 -8.39 -10.76 -6.36
C VAL A 194 -8.43 -10.33 -7.81
N TYR A 195 -7.73 -11.05 -8.69
CA TYR A 195 -7.49 -10.61 -10.05
C TYR A 195 -8.09 -11.54 -11.11
N TRP A 196 -8.30 -10.97 -12.29
CA TRP A 196 -8.65 -11.68 -13.52
C TRP A 196 -7.84 -11.13 -14.68
N GLY A 197 -7.48 -12.01 -15.61
CA GLY A 197 -7.09 -11.65 -16.96
C GLY A 197 -8.31 -11.39 -17.84
N VAL A 198 -8.07 -10.84 -19.02
CA VAL A 198 -9.06 -10.68 -20.10
C VAL A 198 -8.49 -11.34 -21.35
N ASP A 199 -9.30 -12.20 -21.99
CA ASP A 199 -9.00 -12.85 -23.25
C ASP A 199 -9.94 -12.30 -24.32
N THR A 200 -9.42 -11.46 -25.21
CA THR A 200 -10.20 -10.83 -26.29
C THR A 200 -10.32 -11.73 -27.55
N GLY A 201 -9.62 -12.87 -27.55
CA GLY A 201 -9.49 -13.76 -28.70
C GLY A 201 -8.26 -13.45 -29.55
N ASP A 202 -7.79 -12.21 -29.57
CA ASP A 202 -6.55 -11.78 -30.24
C ASP A 202 -5.34 -11.79 -29.29
N GLY A 203 -5.59 -11.86 -27.98
CA GLY A 203 -4.55 -11.88 -26.94
C GLY A 203 -5.12 -12.06 -25.53
N GLU A 204 -4.27 -12.60 -24.64
CA GLU A 204 -4.56 -12.70 -23.22
C GLU A 204 -3.83 -11.59 -22.46
N HIS A 205 -4.59 -10.84 -21.66
CA HIS A 205 -4.10 -9.76 -20.81
C HIS A 205 -4.21 -10.18 -19.34
N PRO A 206 -3.13 -10.72 -18.74
CA PRO A 206 -3.17 -11.23 -17.38
C PRO A 206 -3.30 -10.08 -16.37
N ASP A 207 -4.00 -10.34 -15.27
CA ASP A 207 -4.12 -9.46 -14.10
C ASP A 207 -4.55 -8.02 -14.41
N ILE A 208 -5.41 -7.85 -15.43
CA ILE A 208 -5.83 -6.53 -15.90
C ILE A 208 -7.07 -6.00 -15.15
N VAL A 209 -7.79 -6.87 -14.45
CA VAL A 209 -9.00 -6.57 -13.67
C VAL A 209 -8.81 -7.00 -12.23
N TRP A 210 -9.27 -6.19 -11.28
CA TRP A 210 -9.33 -6.60 -9.87
C TRP A 210 -10.68 -6.32 -9.24
N ILE A 211 -11.00 -7.09 -8.20
CA ILE A 211 -12.22 -6.98 -7.42
C ILE A 211 -11.88 -7.12 -5.93
N TYR A 212 -12.43 -6.23 -5.11
CA TYR A 212 -12.47 -6.39 -3.67
C TYR A 212 -13.78 -7.10 -3.30
N ARG A 213 -13.70 -8.40 -2.94
CA ARG A 213 -14.91 -9.16 -2.54
C ARG A 213 -15.43 -8.72 -1.18
N THR A 214 -14.51 -8.55 -0.24
CA THR A 214 -14.78 -8.13 1.14
C THR A 214 -13.85 -6.97 1.50
N PRO A 215 -14.12 -5.76 0.98
CA PRO A 215 -13.28 -4.61 1.28
C PRO A 215 -13.40 -4.18 2.74
N LEU A 216 -12.42 -3.39 3.19
CA LEU A 216 -12.46 -2.76 4.51
C LEU A 216 -13.67 -1.82 4.64
N PRO A 217 -14.13 -1.50 5.88
CA PRO A 217 -15.35 -0.72 6.10
C PRO A 217 -15.43 0.60 5.32
N GLU A 218 -14.34 1.35 5.26
CA GLU A 218 -14.28 2.61 4.52
C GLU A 218 -14.42 2.45 3.00
N SER A 219 -14.20 1.25 2.48
CA SER A 219 -14.26 0.94 1.05
C SER A 219 -15.44 0.03 0.66
N GLN A 220 -16.42 -0.18 1.53
CA GLN A 220 -17.55 -1.09 1.30
C GLN A 220 -18.33 -0.81 0.01
N LYS A 221 -18.36 0.44 -0.44
CA LYS A 221 -19.09 0.83 -1.66
C LYS A 221 -18.53 0.23 -2.96
N ILE A 222 -17.32 -0.36 -2.94
CA ILE A 222 -16.74 -1.07 -4.11
C ILE A 222 -16.81 -2.59 -3.97
N ALA A 223 -17.49 -3.12 -2.94
CA ALA A 223 -17.60 -4.55 -2.74
C ALA A 223 -18.17 -5.25 -3.97
N GLY A 224 -17.44 -6.23 -4.52
CA GLY A 224 -17.86 -7.02 -5.66
C GLY A 224 -17.91 -6.28 -7.01
N LEU A 225 -17.41 -5.06 -7.10
CA LEU A 225 -17.31 -4.31 -8.35
C LEU A 225 -15.96 -4.55 -9.01
N ALA A 226 -15.94 -4.64 -10.35
CA ALA A 226 -14.73 -4.78 -11.14
C ALA A 226 -14.07 -3.42 -11.43
N CYS A 227 -12.76 -3.37 -11.35
CA CYS A 227 -11.95 -2.24 -11.76
C CYS A 227 -10.85 -2.70 -12.71
N PHE A 228 -10.52 -1.88 -13.70
CA PHE A 228 -9.50 -2.16 -14.70
C PHE A 228 -8.28 -1.28 -14.47
N TYR A 229 -7.11 -1.72 -14.95
CA TYR A 229 -5.89 -0.90 -14.95
C TYR A 229 -5.97 0.15 -16.07
N ASP A 230 -6.39 1.36 -15.74
CA ASP A 230 -6.50 2.49 -16.67
C ASP A 230 -5.15 2.80 -17.35
N GLU A 231 -4.04 2.36 -16.76
CA GLU A 231 -2.69 2.44 -17.32
C GLU A 231 -2.47 1.50 -18.52
N LYS A 232 -3.30 0.47 -18.67
CA LYS A 232 -3.10 -0.64 -19.62
C LYS A 232 -4.29 -0.85 -20.56
N VAL A 233 -5.41 -0.18 -20.32
CA VAL A 233 -6.63 -0.29 -21.12
C VAL A 233 -7.05 1.06 -21.68
N ASP A 234 -7.96 1.08 -22.63
CA ASP A 234 -8.59 2.29 -23.13
C ASP A 234 -9.88 2.57 -22.36
N VAL A 235 -9.90 3.68 -21.62
CA VAL A 235 -11.07 4.13 -20.87
C VAL A 235 -11.72 5.30 -21.61
N TYR A 236 -13.02 5.21 -21.81
CA TYR A 236 -13.85 6.30 -22.31
C TYR A 236 -14.80 6.76 -21.23
N LEU A 237 -14.85 8.07 -20.99
CA LEU A 237 -15.71 8.68 -20.01
C LEU A 237 -16.61 9.71 -20.70
N ASP A 238 -17.92 9.44 -20.69
CA ASP A 238 -18.93 10.25 -21.40
C ASP A 238 -18.66 10.36 -22.93
N GLY A 239 -18.06 9.30 -23.50
CA GLY A 239 -17.70 9.22 -24.93
C GLY A 239 -16.31 9.72 -25.27
N GLU A 240 -15.60 10.37 -24.33
CA GLU A 240 -14.26 10.88 -24.56
C GLU A 240 -13.20 9.89 -24.03
N ARG A 241 -12.24 9.52 -24.90
CA ARG A 241 -11.11 8.68 -24.51
C ARG A 241 -10.23 9.42 -23.52
N GLN A 242 -9.96 8.78 -22.39
CA GLN A 242 -9.10 9.32 -21.36
C GLN A 242 -7.62 9.04 -21.66
N ALA A 243 -6.75 9.94 -21.27
CA ALA A 243 -5.31 9.68 -21.31
C ALA A 243 -4.97 8.61 -20.26
N GLN A 244 -4.16 7.63 -20.65
CA GLN A 244 -3.68 6.62 -19.71
C GLN A 244 -2.81 7.29 -18.64
N PRO A 245 -3.13 7.11 -17.36
CA PRO A 245 -2.36 7.71 -16.28
C PRO A 245 -0.97 7.08 -16.19
N LYS A 246 0.03 7.87 -15.79
CA LYS A 246 1.34 7.36 -15.44
C LYS A 246 1.44 7.26 -13.93
N THR A 247 1.48 6.04 -13.42
CA THR A 247 1.57 5.74 -11.99
C THR A 247 2.68 4.72 -11.73
N GLN A 248 2.89 4.37 -10.47
CA GLN A 248 3.79 3.26 -10.11
C GLN A 248 3.29 1.89 -10.60
N PHE A 249 2.09 1.80 -11.19
CA PHE A 249 1.47 0.58 -11.73
C PHE A 249 1.54 0.50 -13.27
N SER A 250 2.16 1.50 -13.93
CA SER A 250 2.34 1.55 -15.40
C SER A 250 3.39 0.57 -15.89
#